data_7e79f1e99a906d265dc1f8aa236ed7ee
#
_entry.id   7e79f1e99a906d265dc1f8aa236ed7ee
#
_cell.length_a   1.000
_cell.length_b   1.000
_cell.length_c   1.000
_cell.angle_alpha   90.00
_cell.angle_beta   90.00
_cell.angle_gamma   90.00
#
_symmetry.space_group_name_H-M   'P 1'
#
loop_
_entity.id
_entity.type
_entity.pdbx_description
1 polymer ?
#
loop_
_entity_poly.entity_id
_entity_poly.type
_entity_poly.pdbx_seq_one_letter_code
_entity_poly.pdbx_strand_id
1 'polypeptide(L)'
;FQPVGLYVENGRELTRANTATLTGAPNAIPNFFKKPNGVFYIANGVAGILETGRFLAERPEANFATQSGPMLIIDGAIHPAFIMNSTDRKMRNGVGLTSPTEAHFVITKDRVNFYEFARYFRDGLGCRNALFLDGGVAPGLYAPEFGRNDAPGHGGYGPIIAVVD
;
A
#
# COMPACT_ATOMS: atom_id res chain seq x y z
N PHE A 1 3.37 17.99 -2.80
CA PHE A 1 4.05 16.71 -2.57
C PHE A 1 4.28 16.00 -3.89
N GLN A 2 5.50 15.44 -4.10
CA GLN A 2 5.78 14.60 -5.25
C GLN A 2 5.78 13.13 -4.81
N PRO A 3 5.20 12.22 -5.62
CA PRO A 3 5.27 10.79 -5.34
C PRO A 3 6.73 10.30 -5.26
N VAL A 4 7.03 9.41 -4.31
CA VAL A 4 8.38 8.83 -4.15
C VAL A 4 8.66 7.76 -5.21
N GLY A 5 7.63 7.17 -5.78
CA GLY A 5 7.71 6.11 -6.79
C GLY A 5 6.66 6.26 -7.87
N LEU A 6 6.36 5.15 -8.55
CA LEU A 6 5.41 5.14 -9.67
C LEU A 6 4.09 5.80 -9.30
N TYR A 7 3.68 6.70 -10.16
CA TYR A 7 2.35 7.28 -10.14
C TYR A 7 1.80 7.41 -11.56
N VAL A 8 0.69 6.73 -11.81
CA VAL A 8 -0.03 6.76 -13.09
C VAL A 8 -1.44 7.28 -12.85
N GLU A 9 -1.87 8.24 -13.64
CA GLU A 9 -3.20 8.81 -13.60
C GLU A 9 -3.75 8.93 -15.02
N ASN A 10 -4.96 8.42 -15.25
CA ASN A 10 -5.62 8.41 -16.56
C ASN A 10 -4.72 7.83 -17.69
N GLY A 11 -4.00 6.75 -17.42
CA GLY A 11 -3.09 6.08 -18.35
C GLY A 11 -1.76 6.81 -18.57
N ARG A 12 -1.52 7.94 -17.91
CA ARG A 12 -0.29 8.71 -18.05
C ARG A 12 0.63 8.50 -16.86
N GLU A 13 1.85 8.05 -17.10
CA GLU A 13 2.90 7.98 -16.09
C GLU A 13 3.37 9.41 -15.73
N LEU A 14 3.06 9.85 -14.52
CA LEU A 14 3.45 11.16 -13.99
C LEU A 14 4.75 11.09 -13.20
N THR A 15 5.03 9.96 -12.59
CA THR A 15 6.29 9.67 -11.89
C THR A 15 6.70 8.23 -12.17
N ARG A 16 7.98 8.02 -12.44
CA ARG A 16 8.56 6.71 -12.73
C ARG A 16 8.65 5.83 -11.49
N ALA A 17 8.68 4.52 -11.71
CA ALA A 17 8.93 3.57 -10.65
C ALA A 17 10.30 3.80 -10.01
N ASN A 18 10.33 3.75 -8.68
CA ASN A 18 11.55 3.84 -7.90
C ASN A 18 12.02 2.45 -7.51
N THR A 19 13.11 2.01 -8.12
CA THR A 19 13.70 0.68 -7.88
C THR A 19 14.87 0.70 -6.90
N ALA A 20 15.21 1.88 -6.35
CA ALA A 20 16.32 2.03 -5.42
C ALA A 20 16.24 1.06 -4.24
N THR A 21 17.37 0.53 -3.84
CA THR A 21 17.55 -0.29 -2.65
C THR A 21 18.44 0.48 -1.68
N LEU A 22 17.92 0.70 -0.48
CA LEU A 22 18.71 1.32 0.58
C LEU A 22 19.36 0.24 1.45
N THR A 23 20.60 0.50 1.87
CA THR A 23 21.33 -0.33 2.82
C THR A 23 21.35 0.35 4.18
N GLY A 24 21.31 -0.44 5.26
CA GLY A 24 21.33 0.10 6.63
C GLY A 24 20.62 -0.82 7.61
N ALA A 25 20.52 -0.36 8.85
CA ALA A 25 19.76 -1.09 9.86
C ALA A 25 18.26 -1.13 9.45
N PRO A 26 17.57 -2.26 9.61
CA PRO A 26 16.18 -2.43 9.15
C PRO A 26 15.19 -1.37 9.65
N ASN A 27 15.42 -0.84 10.86
CA ASN A 27 14.61 0.21 11.48
C ASN A 27 14.92 1.62 10.94
N ALA A 28 16.06 1.81 10.28
CA ALA A 28 16.45 3.08 9.65
C ALA A 28 15.98 3.19 8.19
N ILE A 29 15.60 2.06 7.57
CA ILE A 29 15.10 2.06 6.18
C ILE A 29 13.63 2.51 6.18
N PRO A 30 13.28 3.60 5.47
CA PRO A 30 11.89 4.02 5.32
C PRO A 30 11.04 2.90 4.71
N ASN A 31 9.77 2.81 5.12
CA ASN A 31 8.88 1.71 4.73
C ASN A 31 8.78 1.51 3.21
N PHE A 32 8.72 2.59 2.45
CA PHE A 32 8.70 2.54 0.99
C PHE A 32 9.84 1.70 0.38
N PHE A 33 11.03 1.76 0.98
CA PHE A 33 12.23 1.07 0.48
C PHE A 33 12.42 -0.34 1.07
N LYS A 34 11.54 -0.79 1.97
CA LYS A 34 11.57 -2.18 2.46
C LYS A 34 11.08 -3.10 1.35
N LYS A 35 11.97 -3.97 0.89
CA LYS A 35 11.70 -4.88 -0.23
C LYS A 35 11.17 -6.24 0.24
N PRO A 36 10.26 -6.86 -0.54
CA PRO A 36 9.66 -6.31 -1.76
C PRO A 36 8.64 -5.20 -1.46
N ASN A 37 8.72 -4.12 -2.21
CA ASN A 37 7.65 -3.15 -2.32
C ASN A 37 6.81 -3.45 -3.58
N GLY A 38 5.68 -2.80 -3.75
CA GLY A 38 4.75 -3.17 -4.80
C GLY A 38 4.01 -1.98 -5.41
N VAL A 39 3.21 -2.31 -6.39
CA VAL A 39 2.34 -1.37 -7.11
C VAL A 39 0.91 -1.87 -6.99
N PHE A 40 0.03 -1.02 -6.48
CA PHE A 40 -1.41 -1.15 -6.65
C PHE A 40 -1.79 -0.44 -7.95
N TYR A 41 -2.58 -1.08 -8.80
CA TYR A 41 -2.98 -0.51 -10.08
C TYR A 41 -4.38 -0.93 -10.49
N ILE A 42 -4.97 -0.15 -11.41
CA ILE A 42 -6.21 -0.46 -12.10
C ILE A 42 -5.91 -0.45 -13.59
N ALA A 43 -6.20 -1.54 -14.27
CA ALA A 43 -6.04 -1.71 -15.71
C ALA A 43 -7.26 -2.42 -16.29
N ASN A 44 -7.83 -1.88 -17.36
CA ASN A 44 -9.01 -2.47 -18.04
C ASN A 44 -10.18 -2.79 -17.09
N GLY A 45 -10.42 -1.92 -16.10
CA GLY A 45 -11.51 -2.09 -15.14
C GLY A 45 -11.25 -3.11 -14.03
N VAL A 46 -10.06 -3.70 -13.92
CA VAL A 46 -9.69 -4.62 -12.85
C VAL A 46 -8.53 -4.09 -12.02
N ALA A 47 -8.54 -4.42 -10.75
CA ALA A 47 -7.48 -4.06 -9.82
C ALA A 47 -6.39 -5.15 -9.77
N GLY A 48 -5.13 -4.73 -9.57
CA GLY A 48 -4.01 -5.61 -9.37
C GLY A 48 -3.04 -5.09 -8.31
N ILE A 49 -2.35 -6.01 -7.65
CA ILE A 49 -1.20 -5.71 -6.80
C ILE A 49 -0.06 -6.64 -7.21
N LEU A 50 1.04 -6.06 -7.65
CA LEU A 50 2.25 -6.78 -8.05
C LEU A 50 3.47 -6.22 -7.32
N GLU A 51 4.43 -7.10 -7.07
CA GLU A 51 5.78 -6.66 -6.69
C GLU A 51 6.33 -5.73 -7.78
N THR A 52 7.09 -4.70 -7.40
CA THR A 52 7.52 -3.64 -8.33
C THR A 52 8.28 -4.18 -9.54
N GLY A 53 9.19 -5.16 -9.36
CA GLY A 53 9.93 -5.76 -10.46
C GLY A 53 9.02 -6.55 -11.41
N ARG A 54 8.04 -7.28 -10.87
CA ARG A 54 7.02 -7.97 -11.69
C ARG A 54 6.16 -6.98 -12.46
N PHE A 55 5.69 -5.91 -11.82
CA PHE A 55 4.93 -4.86 -12.51
C PHE A 55 5.70 -4.28 -13.70
N LEU A 56 6.99 -3.99 -13.50
CA LEU A 56 7.85 -3.46 -14.57
C LEU A 56 8.12 -4.47 -15.69
N ALA A 57 8.15 -5.77 -15.39
CA ALA A 57 8.33 -6.84 -16.37
C ALA A 57 7.04 -7.11 -17.16
N GLU A 58 5.91 -7.18 -16.47
CA GLU A 58 4.60 -7.50 -17.05
C GLU A 58 3.99 -6.28 -17.79
N ARG A 59 4.31 -5.05 -17.35
CA ARG A 59 3.88 -3.77 -17.94
C ARG A 59 2.38 -3.71 -18.22
N PRO A 60 1.50 -3.91 -17.21
CA PRO A 60 0.07 -3.77 -17.42
C PRO A 60 -0.25 -2.35 -17.89
N GLU A 61 -1.19 -2.22 -18.82
CA GLU A 61 -1.69 -0.92 -19.30
C GLU A 61 -2.57 -0.26 -18.22
N ALA A 62 -1.91 0.26 -17.19
CA ALA A 62 -2.60 0.81 -16.03
C ALA A 62 -3.23 2.17 -16.34
N ASN A 63 -4.51 2.31 -16.05
CA ASN A 63 -5.20 3.60 -16.03
C ASN A 63 -4.78 4.40 -14.80
N PHE A 64 -4.64 3.71 -13.66
CA PHE A 64 -4.18 4.26 -12.39
C PHE A 64 -3.17 3.32 -11.76
N ALA A 65 -2.09 3.84 -11.21
CA ALA A 65 -1.13 3.06 -10.44
C ALA A 65 -0.43 3.90 -9.39
N THR A 66 -0.16 3.30 -8.25
CA THR A 66 0.68 3.90 -7.21
C THR A 66 1.62 2.86 -6.63
N GLN A 67 2.90 3.23 -6.52
CA GLN A 67 3.92 2.41 -5.87
C GLN A 67 3.98 2.75 -4.38
N SER A 68 4.04 1.72 -3.55
CA SER A 68 4.20 1.86 -2.11
C SER A 68 4.94 0.66 -1.52
N GLY A 69 5.06 0.61 -0.20
CA GLY A 69 5.73 -0.53 0.44
C GLY A 69 5.90 -0.43 1.93
N PRO A 70 6.16 -1.59 2.52
CA PRO A 70 6.40 -2.91 1.89
C PRO A 70 5.12 -3.61 1.42
N MET A 71 5.24 -4.65 0.60
CA MET A 71 4.13 -5.60 0.42
C MET A 71 3.83 -6.27 1.76
N LEU A 72 2.55 -6.45 2.05
CA LEU A 72 2.08 -7.12 3.28
C LEU A 72 1.94 -8.62 3.07
N ILE A 73 1.29 -8.97 1.95
CA ILE A 73 1.07 -10.34 1.49
C ILE A 73 1.58 -10.46 0.07
N ILE A 74 2.28 -11.55 -0.21
CA ILE A 74 2.86 -11.88 -1.51
C ILE A 74 2.43 -13.29 -1.86
N ASP A 75 1.57 -13.45 -2.85
CA ASP A 75 1.03 -14.75 -3.30
C ASP A 75 0.51 -15.63 -2.14
N GLY A 76 -0.14 -15.02 -1.15
CA GLY A 76 -0.72 -15.69 0.02
C GLY A 76 0.23 -15.82 1.22
N ALA A 77 1.51 -15.48 1.07
CA ALA A 77 2.48 -15.52 2.17
C ALA A 77 2.66 -14.13 2.80
N ILE A 78 2.76 -14.09 4.13
CA ILE A 78 3.14 -12.86 4.84
C ILE A 78 4.59 -12.51 4.48
N HIS A 79 4.87 -11.22 4.30
CA HIS A 79 6.22 -10.72 4.03
C HIS A 79 7.24 -11.32 5.03
N PRO A 80 8.34 -11.96 4.55
CA PRO A 80 9.23 -12.77 5.40
C PRO A 80 10.00 -11.97 6.46
N ALA A 81 10.17 -10.66 6.27
CA ALA A 81 10.84 -9.81 7.26
C ALA A 81 9.95 -9.35 8.42
N PHE A 82 8.65 -9.70 8.44
CA PHE A 82 7.76 -9.27 9.51
C PHE A 82 7.88 -10.15 10.73
N ILE A 83 8.13 -9.52 11.88
CA ILE A 83 8.32 -10.17 13.17
C ILE A 83 6.99 -10.18 13.92
N MET A 84 6.50 -11.37 14.29
CA MET A 84 5.22 -11.57 14.97
C MET A 84 5.06 -10.71 16.24
N ASN A 85 6.06 -10.68 17.08
CA ASN A 85 6.04 -9.97 18.36
C ASN A 85 6.79 -8.62 18.29
N SER A 86 6.82 -7.98 17.13
CA SER A 86 7.47 -6.68 16.97
C SER A 86 6.81 -5.63 17.86
N THR A 87 7.63 -4.85 18.55
CA THR A 87 7.20 -3.70 19.36
C THR A 87 7.01 -2.42 18.51
N ASP A 88 7.37 -2.43 17.22
CA ASP A 88 7.12 -1.31 16.30
C ASP A 88 5.63 -1.26 15.91
N ARG A 89 4.83 -0.68 16.77
CA ARG A 89 3.38 -0.55 16.64
C ARG A 89 3.00 0.87 16.24
N LYS A 90 2.27 1.00 15.13
CA LYS A 90 1.81 2.29 14.56
C LYS A 90 0.41 2.16 13.99
N MET A 91 -0.25 3.29 13.79
CA MET A 91 -1.40 3.35 12.89
C MET A 91 -0.94 2.98 11.48
N ARG A 92 -1.75 2.22 10.74
CA ARG A 92 -1.39 1.73 9.41
C ARG A 92 -2.58 1.79 8.48
N ASN A 93 -2.31 1.97 7.19
CA ASN A 93 -3.28 1.74 6.14
C ASN A 93 -2.68 0.89 5.01
N GLY A 94 -3.54 0.27 4.25
CA GLY A 94 -3.11 -0.61 3.17
C GLY A 94 -4.28 -0.99 2.27
N VAL A 95 -3.94 -1.66 1.18
CA VAL A 95 -4.89 -2.23 0.23
C VAL A 95 -4.59 -3.70 0.00
N GLY A 96 -5.63 -4.51 -0.09
CA GLY A 96 -5.53 -5.93 -0.43
C GLY A 96 -6.62 -6.32 -1.43
N LEU A 97 -6.38 -7.38 -2.20
CA LEU A 97 -7.34 -7.89 -3.18
C LEU A 97 -7.78 -9.29 -2.80
N THR A 98 -9.09 -9.51 -2.79
CA THR A 98 -9.73 -10.83 -2.74
C THR A 98 -10.03 -11.34 -4.13
N SER A 99 -10.29 -10.44 -5.07
CA SER A 99 -10.47 -10.74 -6.50
C SER A 99 -10.02 -9.55 -7.35
N PRO A 100 -9.92 -9.70 -8.68
CA PRO A 100 -9.61 -8.57 -9.58
C PRO A 100 -10.64 -7.42 -9.55
N THR A 101 -11.84 -7.69 -9.05
CA THR A 101 -12.94 -6.72 -8.98
C THR A 101 -13.27 -6.28 -7.56
N GLU A 102 -12.50 -6.74 -6.56
CA GLU A 102 -12.76 -6.44 -5.15
C GLU A 102 -11.49 -6.06 -4.42
N ALA A 103 -11.39 -4.79 -4.05
CA ALA A 103 -10.28 -4.22 -3.30
C ALA A 103 -10.73 -3.77 -1.91
N HIS A 104 -9.96 -4.15 -0.89
CA HIS A 104 -10.18 -3.76 0.51
C HIS A 104 -9.16 -2.71 0.92
N PHE A 105 -9.61 -1.48 1.15
CA PHE A 105 -8.82 -0.43 1.77
C PHE A 105 -9.05 -0.46 3.28
N VAL A 106 -7.97 -0.64 4.03
CA VAL A 106 -8.02 -0.78 5.49
C VAL A 106 -7.21 0.31 6.17
N ILE A 107 -7.79 0.96 7.16
CA ILE A 107 -7.11 1.86 8.09
C ILE A 107 -7.32 1.36 9.53
N THR A 108 -6.25 1.26 10.30
CA THR A 108 -6.34 0.78 11.68
C THR A 108 -6.78 1.90 12.63
N LYS A 109 -7.61 1.56 13.61
CA LYS A 109 -7.97 2.46 14.74
C LYS A 109 -6.93 2.41 15.85
N ASP A 110 -6.28 1.25 16.01
CA ASP A 110 -5.26 1.01 17.01
C ASP A 110 -3.88 0.85 16.38
N ARG A 111 -2.84 0.97 17.21
CA ARG A 111 -1.48 0.72 16.77
C ARG A 111 -1.23 -0.77 16.65
N VAL A 112 -0.80 -1.22 15.49
CA VAL A 112 -0.47 -2.61 15.18
C VAL A 112 0.94 -2.73 14.61
N ASN A 113 1.59 -3.88 14.77
CA ASN A 113 2.82 -4.17 14.04
C ASN A 113 2.51 -4.66 12.60
N PHE A 114 3.53 -4.77 11.76
CA PHE A 114 3.33 -5.20 10.37
C PHE A 114 2.83 -6.63 10.25
N TYR A 115 3.24 -7.53 11.13
CA TYR A 115 2.81 -8.93 11.10
C TYR A 115 1.31 -9.07 11.41
N GLU A 116 0.83 -8.37 12.45
CA GLU A 116 -0.60 -8.34 12.81
C GLU A 116 -1.43 -7.74 11.68
N PHE A 117 -0.95 -6.65 11.07
CA PHE A 117 -1.64 -5.99 9.97
C PHE A 117 -1.70 -6.89 8.72
N ALA A 118 -0.60 -7.55 8.37
CA ALA A 118 -0.56 -8.52 7.28
C ALA A 118 -1.48 -9.72 7.54
N ARG A 119 -1.50 -10.26 8.76
CA ARG A 119 -2.42 -11.33 9.16
C ARG A 119 -3.88 -10.96 8.94
N TYR A 120 -4.27 -9.73 9.23
CA TYR A 120 -5.64 -9.28 9.00
C TYR A 120 -6.01 -9.37 7.51
N PHE A 121 -5.13 -8.94 6.61
CA PHE A 121 -5.38 -9.08 5.17
C PHE A 121 -5.44 -10.54 4.73
N ARG A 122 -4.54 -11.40 5.21
CA ARG A 122 -4.49 -12.81 4.81
C ARG A 122 -5.58 -13.65 5.44
N ASP A 123 -5.65 -13.62 6.78
CA ASP A 123 -6.50 -14.55 7.55
C ASP A 123 -7.90 -13.99 7.76
N GLY A 124 -8.05 -12.66 7.88
CA GLY A 124 -9.32 -11.99 8.09
C GLY A 124 -10.08 -11.68 6.80
N LEU A 125 -9.37 -11.20 5.77
CA LEU A 125 -9.98 -10.81 4.49
C LEU A 125 -9.76 -11.82 3.36
N GLY A 126 -8.82 -12.76 3.49
CA GLY A 126 -8.53 -13.74 2.44
C GLY A 126 -7.73 -13.18 1.25
N CYS A 127 -7.04 -12.05 1.42
CA CYS A 127 -6.27 -11.43 0.36
C CYS A 127 -5.03 -12.24 0.01
N ARG A 128 -4.81 -12.52 -1.28
CA ARG A 128 -3.60 -13.17 -1.77
C ARG A 128 -2.43 -12.22 -1.97
N ASN A 129 -2.73 -10.95 -2.27
CA ASN A 129 -1.74 -9.87 -2.33
C ASN A 129 -2.28 -8.66 -1.56
N ALA A 130 -1.40 -8.02 -0.79
CA ALA A 130 -1.72 -6.81 -0.07
C ALA A 130 -0.49 -5.90 0.03
N LEU A 131 -0.73 -4.60 0.01
CA LEU A 131 0.28 -3.56 -0.01
C LEU A 131 0.03 -2.56 1.12
N PHE A 132 1.08 -2.24 1.88
CA PHE A 132 1.06 -1.13 2.80
C PHE A 132 1.14 0.19 2.01
N LEU A 133 0.29 1.14 2.36
CA LEU A 133 0.25 2.44 1.70
C LEU A 133 1.02 3.50 2.50
N ASP A 134 0.63 3.70 3.78
CA ASP A 134 1.34 4.63 4.65
C ASP A 134 1.05 4.31 6.14
N GLY A 135 1.56 5.13 7.06
CA GLY A 135 1.35 4.89 8.49
C GLY A 135 1.79 6.06 9.37
N GLY A 136 1.72 5.82 10.68
CA GLY A 136 2.09 6.82 11.67
C GLY A 136 1.02 7.91 11.81
N VAL A 137 1.34 9.13 11.43
CA VAL A 137 0.43 10.28 11.44
C VAL A 137 -0.14 10.62 10.05
N ALA A 138 0.30 9.89 9.03
CA ALA A 138 -0.09 10.14 7.64
C ALA A 138 -1.45 9.56 7.23
N PRO A 139 -1.94 8.40 7.74
CA PRO A 139 -3.21 7.85 7.30
C PRO A 139 -4.38 8.77 7.62
N GLY A 140 -5.22 8.99 6.63
CA GLY A 140 -6.49 9.69 6.79
C GLY A 140 -7.57 9.03 5.94
N LEU A 141 -8.82 9.15 6.35
CA LEU A 141 -9.98 8.66 5.65
C LEU A 141 -11.04 9.74 5.60
N TYR A 142 -11.50 10.05 4.41
CA TYR A 142 -12.71 10.82 4.18
C TYR A 142 -13.83 9.86 3.75
N ALA A 143 -14.80 9.65 4.61
CA ALA A 143 -15.96 8.78 4.37
C ALA A 143 -17.12 9.35 5.18
N PRO A 144 -17.81 10.38 4.67
CA PRO A 144 -18.85 11.11 5.40
C PRO A 144 -20.05 10.22 5.77
N GLU A 145 -20.34 9.19 5.00
CA GLU A 145 -21.36 8.18 5.29
C GLU A 145 -21.09 7.39 6.58
N PHE A 146 -19.82 7.30 7.00
CA PHE A 146 -19.39 6.70 8.27
C PHE A 146 -18.99 7.75 9.32
N GLY A 147 -19.29 9.03 9.07
CA GLY A 147 -18.90 10.13 9.96
C GLY A 147 -17.39 10.35 10.06
N ARG A 148 -16.61 9.91 9.05
CA ARG A 148 -15.15 10.04 9.03
C ARG A 148 -14.72 11.21 8.16
N ASN A 149 -13.96 12.10 8.78
CA ASN A 149 -13.28 13.23 8.10
C ASN A 149 -11.97 13.47 8.84
N ASP A 150 -10.97 12.64 8.55
CA ASP A 150 -9.67 12.70 9.23
C ASP A 150 -8.86 13.87 8.66
N ALA A 151 -8.53 14.83 9.48
CA ALA A 151 -7.58 15.87 9.11
C ALA A 151 -6.15 15.32 9.05
N PRO A 152 -5.32 15.75 8.08
CA PRO A 152 -3.94 15.33 8.03
C PRO A 152 -3.16 15.89 9.23
N GLY A 153 -2.40 15.01 9.88
CA GLY A 153 -1.53 15.41 11.01
C GLY A 153 -0.26 16.18 10.59
N HIS A 154 -0.08 16.49 9.30
CA HIS A 154 1.18 17.00 8.74
C HIS A 154 1.02 18.00 7.57
N GLY A 155 -0.08 18.72 7.49
CA GLY A 155 -0.20 19.85 6.56
C GLY A 155 -0.42 19.53 5.08
N GLY A 156 -0.74 18.31 4.71
CA GLY A 156 -1.11 17.94 3.33
C GLY A 156 -0.96 16.45 3.05
N TYR A 157 -1.65 15.98 2.01
CA TYR A 157 -1.57 14.61 1.53
C TYR A 157 -0.68 14.50 0.29
N GLY A 158 -0.09 13.33 0.07
CA GLY A 158 0.47 12.89 -1.19
C GLY A 158 -0.63 12.39 -2.14
N PRO A 159 -0.38 11.33 -2.92
CA PRO A 159 -1.41 10.71 -3.74
C PRO A 159 -2.58 10.23 -2.90
N ILE A 160 -3.80 10.48 -3.38
CA ILE A 160 -5.05 10.09 -2.73
C ILE A 160 -5.72 9.04 -3.62
N ILE A 161 -6.23 7.98 -3.02
CA ILE A 161 -7.11 7.02 -3.69
C ILE A 161 -8.54 7.43 -3.35
N ALA A 162 -9.33 7.73 -4.38
CA ALA A 162 -10.72 8.14 -4.22
C ALA A 162 -11.65 7.20 -5.00
N VAL A 163 -12.82 6.93 -4.43
CA VAL A 163 -13.98 6.41 -5.13
C VAL A 163 -14.88 7.61 -5.42
N VAL A 164 -15.20 7.82 -6.67
CA VAL A 164 -16.08 8.92 -7.13
C VAL A 164 -17.22 8.34 -7.95
N ASP A 165 -18.38 8.99 -7.89
CA ASP A 165 -19.56 8.64 -8.68
C ASP A 165 -19.38 9.05 -10.16
#